data_460d4531750c48d2151233beb2b15077
#
_entry.id   460d4531750c48d2151233beb2b15077
#
_cell.length_a   1.000
_cell.length_b   1.000
_cell.length_c   1.000
_cell.angle_alpha   90.00
_cell.angle_beta   90.00
_cell.angle_gamma   90.00
#
_symmetry.space_group_name_H-M   'P 1'
#
loop_
_entity.id
_entity.type
_entity.pdbx_description
1 polymer ?
#
loop_
_entity_poly.entity_id
_entity_poly.type
_entity_poly.pdbx_seq_one_letter_code
_entity_poly.pdbx_strand_id
1 'polypeptide(L)'
;AQHEVLSPEIIMLSEQIKEPGLKELFDLAVENHMQPNLQAHKDAVEKLWDVLERLKTYYTDIDKKKSIEKIVQSMSNGQDAYESLFNAEFKALTDIGNHFRIRHHETNRVDITDVRYYDYFFNRCLSLIALAIQYLQ
;
A
#
# COMPACT_ATOMS: atom_id res chain seq x y z
N ALA A 1 16.98 0.30 22.24
CA ALA A 1 16.17 0.16 21.05
C ALA A 1 16.04 1.50 20.36
N GLN A 2 16.32 1.50 19.10
CA GLN A 2 16.13 2.70 18.32
C GLN A 2 14.69 2.81 17.89
N HIS A 3 14.14 3.99 18.07
CA HIS A 3 12.83 4.32 17.54
C HIS A 3 13.04 4.92 16.16
N GLU A 4 12.44 4.31 15.17
CA GLU A 4 12.39 4.92 13.86
C GLU A 4 11.52 6.17 13.96
N VAL A 5 12.04 7.27 13.47
CA VAL A 5 11.29 8.51 13.34
C VAL A 5 10.74 8.54 11.93
N LEU A 6 9.47 8.94 11.79
CA LEU A 6 8.88 9.12 10.47
C LEU A 6 9.74 10.08 9.65
N SER A 7 10.11 9.64 8.46
CA SER A 7 10.86 10.52 7.56
C SER A 7 10.00 11.71 7.15
N PRO A 8 10.60 12.88 6.88
CA PRO A 8 9.84 14.02 6.37
C PRO A 8 9.05 13.69 5.10
N GLU A 9 9.56 12.81 4.26
CA GLU A 9 8.89 12.38 3.03
C GLU A 9 7.58 11.65 3.34
N ILE A 10 7.57 10.78 4.34
CA ILE A 10 6.35 10.06 4.75
C ILE A 10 5.31 11.02 5.31
N ILE A 11 5.73 12.00 6.12
CA ILE A 11 4.84 13.03 6.66
C ILE A 11 4.22 13.83 5.51
N MET A 12 5.03 14.24 4.55
CA MET A 12 4.56 14.99 3.39
C MET A 12 3.57 14.18 2.54
N LEU A 13 3.81 12.88 2.37
CA LEU A 13 2.89 12.00 1.66
C LEU A 13 1.54 11.93 2.35
N SER A 14 1.53 11.77 3.67
CA SER A 14 0.29 11.76 4.46
C SER A 14 -0.50 13.05 4.26
N GLU A 15 0.18 14.20 4.27
CA GLU A 15 -0.46 15.51 4.07
C GLU A 15 -1.03 15.68 2.66
N GLN A 16 -0.50 14.98 1.66
CA GLN A 16 -0.98 15.02 0.29
C GLN A 16 -2.25 14.20 0.07
N ILE A 17 -2.56 13.27 0.96
CA ILE A 17 -3.75 12.43 0.83
C ILE A 17 -4.98 13.25 1.21
N LYS A 18 -5.84 13.52 0.22
CA LYS A 18 -7.03 14.36 0.40
C LYS A 18 -8.26 13.55 0.83
N GLU A 19 -8.33 12.28 0.45
CA GLU A 19 -9.47 11.43 0.80
C GLU A 19 -9.30 10.97 2.25
N PRO A 20 -10.25 11.30 3.17
CA PRO A 20 -10.06 11.08 4.60
C PRO A 20 -9.87 9.63 5.01
N GLY A 21 -10.64 8.71 4.39
CA GLY A 21 -10.53 7.29 4.72
C GLY A 21 -9.20 6.69 4.31
N LEU A 22 -8.69 7.10 3.15
CA LEU A 22 -7.37 6.66 2.67
C LEU A 22 -6.28 7.19 3.61
N LYS A 23 -6.37 8.47 4.00
CA LYS A 23 -5.40 9.09 4.91
C LYS A 23 -5.39 8.39 6.27
N GLU A 24 -6.55 8.09 6.82
CA GLU A 24 -6.66 7.41 8.11
C GLU A 24 -6.00 6.03 8.08
N LEU A 25 -6.28 5.24 7.05
CA LEU A 25 -5.66 3.92 6.89
C LEU A 25 -4.15 4.01 6.69
N PHE A 26 -3.70 4.97 5.88
CA PHE A 26 -2.27 5.18 5.63
C PHE A 26 -1.54 5.53 6.92
N ASP A 27 -2.05 6.50 7.66
CA ASP A 27 -1.44 6.95 8.92
C ASP A 27 -1.39 5.81 9.93
N LEU A 28 -2.47 5.02 10.03
CA LEU A 28 -2.52 3.89 10.95
C LEU A 28 -1.52 2.80 10.56
N ALA A 29 -1.38 2.50 9.28
CA ALA A 29 -0.39 1.53 8.80
C ALA A 29 1.03 1.96 9.16
N VAL A 30 1.37 3.23 8.92
CA VAL A 30 2.69 3.77 9.21
C VAL A 30 2.96 3.80 10.72
N GLU A 31 2.00 4.22 11.53
CA GLU A 31 2.12 4.23 12.98
C GLU A 31 2.40 2.83 13.53
N ASN A 32 1.65 1.83 13.05
CA ASN A 32 1.85 0.44 13.46
C ASN A 32 3.25 -0.06 13.07
N HIS A 33 3.71 0.27 11.87
CA HIS A 33 5.03 -0.14 11.39
C HIS A 33 6.16 0.44 12.27
N MET A 34 5.94 1.60 12.87
CA MET A 34 6.92 2.26 13.74
C MET A 34 6.99 1.64 15.14
N GLN A 35 6.03 0.81 15.52
CA GLN A 35 6.04 0.16 16.82
C GLN A 35 7.05 -1.00 16.86
N PRO A 36 7.69 -1.27 18.01
CA PRO A 36 8.75 -2.28 18.08
C PRO A 36 8.25 -3.72 18.15
N ASN A 37 6.97 -3.95 18.42
CA ASN A 37 6.45 -5.31 18.62
C ASN A 37 5.98 -5.95 17.32
N LEU A 38 6.08 -7.29 17.29
CA LEU A 38 5.74 -8.09 16.11
C LEU A 38 4.28 -7.92 15.70
N GLN A 39 3.36 -7.91 16.66
CA GLN A 39 1.94 -7.81 16.34
C GLN A 39 1.62 -6.50 15.61
N ALA A 40 2.26 -5.39 16.01
CA ALA A 40 2.09 -4.12 15.33
C ALA A 40 2.60 -4.17 13.89
N HIS A 41 3.72 -4.87 13.64
CA HIS A 41 4.24 -5.04 12.27
C HIS A 41 3.29 -5.87 11.40
N LYS A 42 2.67 -6.90 11.96
CA LYS A 42 1.64 -7.67 11.26
C LYS A 42 0.42 -6.80 10.94
N ASP A 43 -0.04 -6.03 11.91
CA ASP A 43 -1.18 -5.13 11.74
C ASP A 43 -0.87 -4.04 10.70
N ALA A 44 0.37 -3.55 10.68
CA ALA A 44 0.81 -2.57 9.70
C ALA A 44 0.68 -3.09 8.26
N VAL A 45 1.10 -4.31 8.03
CA VAL A 45 1.00 -4.93 6.69
C VAL A 45 -0.46 -5.10 6.29
N GLU A 46 -1.31 -5.59 7.19
CA GLU A 46 -2.74 -5.72 6.92
C GLU A 46 -3.36 -4.37 6.56
N LYS A 47 -3.08 -3.33 7.35
CA LYS A 47 -3.59 -1.99 7.09
C LYS A 47 -3.08 -1.42 5.78
N LEU A 48 -1.83 -1.69 5.44
CA LEU A 48 -1.27 -1.18 4.19
C LEU A 48 -1.93 -1.83 2.96
N TRP A 49 -2.29 -3.12 3.05
CA TRP A 49 -3.08 -3.76 1.99
C TRP A 49 -4.49 -3.20 1.92
N ASP A 50 -5.08 -2.78 3.05
CA ASP A 50 -6.35 -2.06 3.04
C ASP A 50 -6.20 -0.70 2.33
N VAL A 51 -5.07 -0.01 2.54
CA VAL A 51 -4.74 1.21 1.79
C VAL A 51 -4.68 0.91 0.29
N LEU A 52 -3.99 -0.15 -0.10
CA LEU A 52 -3.86 -0.55 -1.51
C LEU A 52 -5.23 -0.80 -2.14
N GLU A 53 -6.10 -1.55 -1.45
CA GLU A 53 -7.44 -1.85 -1.97
C GLU A 53 -8.29 -0.59 -2.10
N ARG A 54 -8.22 0.31 -1.13
CA ARG A 54 -8.94 1.58 -1.19
C ARG A 54 -8.39 2.49 -2.29
N LEU A 55 -7.07 2.52 -2.45
CA LEU A 55 -6.42 3.26 -3.52
C LEU A 55 -6.89 2.80 -4.89
N LYS A 56 -7.01 1.49 -5.09
CA LYS A 56 -7.45 0.93 -6.38
C LYS A 56 -8.86 1.39 -6.77
N THR A 57 -9.69 1.74 -5.81
CA THR A 57 -11.05 2.25 -6.03
C THR A 57 -11.18 3.74 -5.75
N TYR A 58 -10.07 4.47 -5.83
CA TYR A 58 -10.03 5.90 -5.49
C TYR A 58 -11.02 6.72 -6.31
N TYR A 59 -11.13 6.46 -7.60
CA TYR A 59 -12.09 7.12 -8.48
C TYR A 59 -13.41 6.35 -8.45
N THR A 60 -14.34 6.82 -7.62
CA THR A 60 -15.58 6.09 -7.29
C THR A 60 -16.65 6.16 -8.35
N ASP A 61 -16.53 7.05 -9.32
CA ASP A 61 -17.48 7.22 -10.42
C ASP A 61 -17.26 6.23 -11.58
N ILE A 62 -16.20 5.45 -11.52
CA ILE A 62 -15.86 4.44 -12.52
C ILE A 62 -15.58 3.10 -11.81
N ASP A 63 -15.55 2.00 -12.58
CA ASP A 63 -15.27 0.70 -11.97
C ASP A 63 -13.80 0.58 -11.52
N LYS A 64 -13.53 -0.45 -10.74
CA LYS A 64 -12.20 -0.68 -10.15
C LYS A 64 -11.11 -0.77 -11.22
N LYS A 65 -11.38 -1.50 -12.31
CA LYS A 65 -10.42 -1.67 -13.39
C LYS A 65 -10.05 -0.33 -14.01
N LYS A 66 -11.06 0.48 -14.32
CA LYS A 66 -10.86 1.81 -14.90
C LYS A 66 -10.19 2.77 -13.92
N SER A 67 -10.50 2.66 -12.64
CA SER A 67 -9.84 3.46 -11.60
C SER A 67 -8.35 3.18 -11.57
N ILE A 68 -7.95 1.90 -11.57
CA ILE A 68 -6.53 1.52 -11.61
C ILE A 68 -5.86 2.03 -12.89
N GLU A 69 -6.51 1.88 -14.04
CA GLU A 69 -5.99 2.37 -15.33
C GLU A 69 -5.73 3.88 -15.28
N LYS A 70 -6.65 4.64 -14.69
CA LYS A 70 -6.51 6.09 -14.54
C LYS A 70 -5.33 6.46 -13.65
N ILE A 71 -5.17 5.77 -12.53
CA ILE A 71 -4.04 5.98 -11.63
C ILE A 71 -2.71 5.68 -12.34
N VAL A 72 -2.64 4.52 -12.99
CA VAL A 72 -1.43 4.08 -13.70
C VAL A 72 -1.08 5.02 -14.84
N GLN A 73 -2.07 5.50 -15.58
CA GLN A 73 -1.84 6.45 -16.65
C GLN A 73 -1.21 7.74 -16.13
N SER A 74 -1.72 8.25 -15.02
CA SER A 74 -1.13 9.44 -14.37
C SER A 74 0.30 9.18 -13.90
N MET A 75 0.54 8.05 -13.24
CA MET A 75 1.86 7.69 -12.74
C MET A 75 2.91 7.57 -13.85
N SER A 76 2.50 7.06 -15.00
CA SER A 76 3.38 6.77 -16.13
C SER A 76 3.56 7.95 -17.07
N ASN A 77 2.81 9.03 -16.88
CA ASN A 77 2.76 10.17 -17.81
C ASN A 77 2.47 9.73 -19.26
N GLY A 78 1.66 8.67 -19.41
CA GLY A 78 1.30 8.12 -20.71
C GLY A 78 2.40 7.34 -21.41
N GLN A 79 3.53 7.07 -20.75
CA GLN A 79 4.64 6.31 -21.35
C GLN A 79 4.37 4.82 -21.22
N ASP A 80 4.35 4.09 -22.35
CA ASP A 80 3.95 2.69 -22.40
C ASP A 80 4.79 1.77 -21.50
N ALA A 81 6.10 1.98 -21.45
CA ALA A 81 6.99 1.16 -20.62
C ALA A 81 6.67 1.27 -19.14
N TYR A 82 6.41 2.49 -18.66
CA TYR A 82 6.05 2.71 -17.26
C TYR A 82 4.62 2.26 -16.96
N GLU A 83 3.70 2.45 -17.89
CA GLU A 83 2.34 1.95 -17.74
C GLU A 83 2.33 0.43 -17.55
N SER A 84 3.06 -0.30 -18.38
CA SER A 84 3.21 -1.76 -18.25
C SER A 84 3.82 -2.15 -16.91
N LEU A 85 4.86 -1.43 -16.48
CA LEU A 85 5.52 -1.69 -15.20
C LEU A 85 4.55 -1.51 -14.03
N PHE A 86 3.85 -0.37 -13.97
CA PHE A 86 2.99 -0.07 -12.84
C PHE A 86 1.74 -0.95 -12.81
N ASN A 87 1.20 -1.30 -13.97
CA ASN A 87 0.12 -2.30 -14.03
C ASN A 87 0.58 -3.64 -13.45
N ALA A 88 1.78 -4.08 -13.80
CA ALA A 88 2.35 -5.32 -13.28
C ALA A 88 2.58 -5.26 -11.77
N GLU A 89 3.01 -4.09 -11.25
CA GLU A 89 3.24 -3.91 -9.81
C GLU A 89 1.92 -3.96 -9.02
N PHE A 90 0.87 -3.28 -9.50
CA PHE A 90 -0.45 -3.39 -8.86
C PHE A 90 -0.95 -4.83 -8.85
N LYS A 91 -0.79 -5.54 -9.96
CA LYS A 91 -1.19 -6.94 -10.05
C LYS A 91 -0.39 -7.82 -9.10
N ALA A 92 0.93 -7.65 -9.05
CA ALA A 92 1.80 -8.44 -8.18
C ALA A 92 1.43 -8.28 -6.70
N LEU A 93 1.18 -7.04 -6.26
CA LEU A 93 0.78 -6.80 -4.87
C LEU A 93 -0.61 -7.34 -4.56
N THR A 94 -1.53 -7.26 -5.51
CA THR A 94 -2.86 -7.87 -5.38
C THR A 94 -2.74 -9.39 -5.23
N ASP A 95 -1.89 -10.02 -6.06
CA ASP A 95 -1.65 -11.46 -6.00
C ASP A 95 -1.00 -11.88 -4.67
N ILE A 96 -0.08 -11.07 -4.14
CA ILE A 96 0.49 -11.30 -2.80
C ILE A 96 -0.60 -11.30 -1.74
N GLY A 97 -1.49 -10.31 -1.77
CA GLY A 97 -2.60 -10.21 -0.81
C GLY A 97 -3.58 -11.38 -0.91
N ASN A 98 -3.72 -11.97 -2.09
CA ASN A 98 -4.60 -13.13 -2.31
C ASN A 98 -3.94 -14.47 -1.98
N HIS A 99 -2.62 -14.52 -1.94
CA HIS A 99 -1.87 -15.77 -1.76
C HIS A 99 -1.33 -15.94 -0.33
N PHE A 100 -0.79 -14.89 0.23
CA PHE A 100 -0.22 -14.89 1.58
C PHE A 100 -1.24 -14.41 2.61
N ARG A 101 -1.06 -14.87 3.85
CA ARG A 101 -1.96 -14.49 4.95
C ARG A 101 -1.63 -13.07 5.44
N ILE A 102 -1.92 -12.09 4.59
CA ILE A 102 -1.80 -10.68 4.92
C ILE A 102 -2.87 -10.30 5.96
N ARG A 103 -4.10 -10.81 5.80
CA ARG A 103 -5.19 -10.63 6.74
C ARG A 103 -5.30 -11.83 7.66
N HIS A 104 -5.30 -11.58 8.96
CA HIS A 104 -5.23 -12.63 9.99
C HIS A 104 -6.38 -13.64 9.92
N HIS A 105 -7.57 -13.19 9.51
CA HIS A 105 -8.75 -14.07 9.42
C HIS A 105 -8.71 -15.03 8.22
N GLU A 106 -7.83 -14.79 7.27
CA GLU A 106 -7.71 -15.62 6.06
C GLU A 106 -6.78 -16.82 6.31
N THR A 107 -7.27 -17.80 7.05
CA THR A 107 -6.44 -18.93 7.52
C THR A 107 -6.07 -19.93 6.44
N ASN A 108 -6.68 -19.85 5.26
CA ASN A 108 -6.39 -20.72 4.13
C ASN A 108 -5.30 -20.18 3.19
N ARG A 109 -4.60 -19.12 3.61
CA ARG A 109 -3.49 -18.52 2.86
C ARG A 109 -2.15 -19.04 3.39
N VAL A 110 -1.08 -18.79 2.62
CA VAL A 110 0.28 -19.13 3.05
C VAL A 110 0.69 -18.24 4.22
N ASP A 111 1.10 -18.86 5.32
CA ASP A 111 1.54 -18.12 6.50
C ASP A 111 2.83 -17.35 6.24
N ILE A 112 2.93 -16.17 6.83
CA ILE A 112 4.14 -15.36 6.83
C ILE A 112 4.92 -15.73 8.09
N THR A 113 6.03 -16.42 7.92
CA THR A 113 6.73 -17.11 9.02
C THR A 113 7.93 -16.36 9.60
N ASP A 114 8.30 -15.24 9.01
CA ASP A 114 9.47 -14.47 9.42
C ASP A 114 9.10 -12.99 9.51
N VAL A 115 9.48 -12.33 10.62
CA VAL A 115 9.21 -10.89 10.81
C VAL A 115 9.79 -10.05 9.68
N ARG A 116 10.93 -10.47 9.14
CA ARG A 116 11.59 -9.76 8.04
C ARG A 116 10.76 -9.81 6.76
N TYR A 117 9.92 -10.83 6.59
CA TYR A 117 9.00 -10.92 5.45
C TYR A 117 7.88 -9.90 5.58
N TYR A 118 7.38 -9.66 6.80
CA TYR A 118 6.40 -8.58 7.03
C TYR A 118 6.98 -7.22 6.64
N ASP A 119 8.21 -6.94 7.05
CA ASP A 119 8.86 -5.67 6.73
C ASP A 119 9.11 -5.53 5.23
N TYR A 120 9.51 -6.62 4.56
CA TYR A 120 9.65 -6.63 3.11
C TYR A 120 8.33 -6.31 2.41
N PHE A 121 7.25 -6.97 2.80
CA PHE A 121 5.93 -6.72 2.21
C PHE A 121 5.47 -5.29 2.47
N PHE A 122 5.68 -4.80 3.68
CA PHE A 122 5.32 -3.43 4.02
C PHE A 122 6.05 -2.44 3.11
N ASN A 123 7.36 -2.54 3.03
CA ASN A 123 8.19 -1.61 2.26
C ASN A 123 7.89 -1.69 0.76
N ARG A 124 7.69 -2.88 0.25
CA ARG A 124 7.36 -3.06 -1.16
C ARG A 124 6.02 -2.42 -1.52
N CYS A 125 4.99 -2.67 -0.72
CA CYS A 125 3.68 -2.09 -0.93
C CYS A 125 3.70 -0.56 -0.76
N LEU A 126 4.41 -0.09 0.27
CA LEU A 126 4.55 1.34 0.53
C LEU A 126 5.18 2.07 -0.64
N SER A 127 6.19 1.48 -1.28
CA SER A 127 6.88 2.11 -2.41
C SER A 127 5.92 2.41 -3.57
N LEU A 128 5.04 1.48 -3.90
CA LEU A 128 4.05 1.71 -4.95
C LEU A 128 3.00 2.74 -4.52
N ILE A 129 2.48 2.61 -3.31
CA ILE A 129 1.46 3.53 -2.78
C ILE A 129 2.02 4.94 -2.70
N ALA A 130 3.24 5.11 -2.22
CA ALA A 130 3.88 6.42 -2.09
C ALA A 130 4.00 7.12 -3.43
N LEU A 131 4.39 6.39 -4.47
CA LEU A 131 4.47 6.95 -5.81
C LEU A 131 3.06 7.33 -6.32
N ALA A 132 2.10 6.42 -6.19
CA ALA A 132 0.74 6.64 -6.67
C ALA A 132 0.07 7.87 -6.03
N ILE A 133 0.24 8.07 -4.72
CA ILE A 133 -0.35 9.20 -3.99
C ILE A 133 0.04 10.52 -4.63
N GLN A 134 1.26 10.65 -5.12
CA GLN A 134 1.76 11.89 -5.70
C GLN A 134 1.07 12.26 -7.02
N TYR A 135 0.34 11.33 -7.62
CA TYR A 135 -0.34 11.52 -8.92
C TYR A 135 -1.87 11.49 -8.80
N LEU A 136 -2.42 11.38 -7.61
CA LEU A 136 -3.88 11.45 -7.41
C LEU A 136 -4.39 12.87 -7.60
N GLN A 137 -5.58 12.97 -8.15
CA GLN A 137 -6.22 14.28 -8.38
C GLN A 137 -7.44 14.48 -7.50
#